data_1311cc1b21539c234802e79f5af4f098
#
_entry.id   1311cc1b21539c234802e79f5af4f098
#
_cell.length_a   1.000
_cell.length_b   1.000
_cell.length_c   1.000
_cell.angle_alpha   90.00
_cell.angle_beta   90.00
_cell.angle_gamma   90.00
#
_symmetry.space_group_name_H-M   'P 1'
#
loop_
_entity.id
_entity.type
_entity.pdbx_description
1 polymer ?
#
loop_
_entity_poly.entity_id
_entity_poly.type
_entity_poly.pdbx_seq_one_letter_code
_entity_poly.pdbx_strand_id
1 'polypeptide(L)'
;MEGALAAVVLVALLIVGIAYNLWKRRAVKSQSFTSSADPDLIRDAFERKVATTGWKIVDDGNPMIAQSPLIAGIRQQVALNLTVDGAHVRGQYVTLRYVRKMLTGTPTKAVTLAARRSAFFKELARLNADPGRRHKDSVQTPPPA
;
A
#
# COMPACT_ATOMS: atom_id res chain seq x y z
N MET A 1 3.49 -18.46 45.04
CA MET A 1 3.75 -18.88 43.68
C MET A 1 2.73 -18.32 42.66
N GLU A 2 1.47 -18.27 43.01
CA GLU A 2 0.42 -17.78 42.09
C GLU A 2 0.61 -16.30 41.66
N GLY A 3 1.03 -15.43 42.57
CA GLY A 3 1.26 -14.03 42.27
C GLY A 3 2.43 -13.76 41.29
N ALA A 4 3.49 -14.57 41.36
CA ALA A 4 4.63 -14.41 40.45
C ALA A 4 4.27 -14.83 39.02
N LEU A 5 3.48 -15.89 38.87
CA LEU A 5 3.02 -16.37 37.57
C LEU A 5 2.06 -15.36 36.92
N ALA A 6 1.15 -14.78 37.69
CA ALA A 6 0.26 -13.72 37.21
C ALA A 6 1.03 -12.47 36.75
N ALA A 7 2.07 -12.06 37.48
CA ALA A 7 2.92 -10.94 37.10
C ALA A 7 3.68 -11.19 35.79
N VAL A 8 4.23 -12.39 35.62
CA VAL A 8 4.94 -12.78 34.38
C VAL A 8 3.99 -12.75 33.18
N VAL A 9 2.79 -13.29 33.31
CA VAL A 9 1.78 -13.28 32.24
C VAL A 9 1.37 -11.86 31.89
N LEU A 10 1.18 -10.98 32.85
CA LEU A 10 0.82 -9.58 32.65
C LEU A 10 1.93 -8.83 31.89
N VAL A 11 3.18 -9.02 32.28
CA VAL A 11 4.34 -8.42 31.58
C VAL A 11 4.44 -8.93 30.15
N ALA A 12 4.28 -10.24 29.94
CA ALA A 12 4.29 -10.81 28.59
C ALA A 12 3.20 -10.23 27.68
N LEU A 13 1.98 -10.10 28.19
CA LEU A 13 0.86 -9.48 27.46
C LEU A 13 1.13 -8.00 27.14
N LEU A 14 1.74 -7.26 28.06
CA LEU A 14 2.12 -5.87 27.85
C LEU A 14 3.17 -5.75 26.72
N ILE A 15 4.20 -6.59 26.74
CA ILE A 15 5.25 -6.61 25.68
C ILE A 15 4.64 -6.94 24.31
N VAL A 16 3.79 -7.96 24.24
CA VAL A 16 3.10 -8.33 23.00
C VAL A 16 2.21 -7.18 22.51
N GLY A 17 1.49 -6.52 23.40
CA GLY A 17 0.65 -5.36 23.08
C GLY A 17 1.46 -4.19 22.51
N ILE A 18 2.60 -3.88 23.13
CA ILE A 18 3.52 -2.82 22.65
C ILE A 18 4.10 -3.20 21.27
N ALA A 19 4.61 -4.41 21.13
CA ALA A 19 5.17 -4.91 19.87
C ALA A 19 4.15 -4.86 18.73
N TYR A 20 2.91 -5.28 19.00
CA TYR A 20 1.82 -5.22 18.04
C TYR A 20 1.46 -3.79 17.64
N ASN A 21 1.43 -2.85 18.58
CA ASN A 21 1.18 -1.44 18.28
C ASN A 21 2.30 -0.80 17.45
N LEU A 22 3.56 -1.11 17.77
CA LEU A 22 4.70 -0.65 16.99
C LEU A 22 4.68 -1.22 15.56
N TRP A 23 4.34 -2.51 15.42
CA TRP A 23 4.18 -3.13 14.11
C TRP A 23 3.07 -2.47 13.30
N LYS A 24 1.90 -2.20 13.88
CA LYS A 24 0.81 -1.50 13.21
C LYS A 24 1.24 -0.11 12.69
N ARG A 25 1.97 0.64 13.51
CA ARG A 25 2.48 1.96 13.10
C ARG A 25 3.46 1.86 11.93
N ARG A 26 4.31 0.82 11.91
CA ARG A 26 5.22 0.58 10.79
C ARG A 26 4.49 0.15 9.51
N ALA A 27 3.44 -0.65 9.65
CA ALA A 27 2.67 -1.16 8.52
C ALA A 27 1.99 -0.06 7.70
N VAL A 28 1.72 1.10 8.29
CA VAL A 28 1.02 2.23 7.65
C VAL A 28 1.95 3.41 7.29
N LYS A 29 3.26 3.27 7.47
CA LYS A 29 4.21 4.32 7.08
C LYS A 29 4.28 4.45 5.56
N SER A 30 4.46 5.69 5.10
CA SER A 30 4.83 5.97 3.72
C SER A 30 6.12 5.24 3.35
N GLN A 31 6.17 4.76 2.12
CA GLN A 31 7.34 4.07 1.58
C GLN A 31 7.69 4.64 0.22
N SER A 32 8.92 5.08 0.05
CA SER A 32 9.45 5.53 -1.23
C SER A 32 10.12 4.38 -1.96
N PHE A 33 10.09 4.41 -3.29
CA PHE A 33 10.75 3.43 -4.14
C PHE A 33 11.25 4.07 -5.43
N THR A 34 12.16 3.39 -6.08
CA THR A 34 12.63 3.73 -7.44
C THR A 34 12.38 2.54 -8.33
N SER A 35 11.88 2.78 -9.52
CA SER A 35 11.56 1.75 -10.50
C SER A 35 12.10 2.14 -11.87
N SER A 36 12.47 1.13 -12.66
CA SER A 36 12.78 1.27 -14.09
C SER A 36 11.58 0.89 -14.97
N ALA A 37 10.47 0.47 -14.38
CA ALA A 37 9.26 0.15 -15.10
C ALA A 37 8.55 1.43 -15.59
N ASP A 38 7.76 1.26 -16.64
CA ASP A 38 6.93 2.35 -17.17
C ASP A 38 5.93 2.82 -16.10
N PRO A 39 5.68 4.14 -15.96
CA PRO A 39 4.70 4.69 -15.02
C PRO A 39 3.31 4.06 -15.14
N ASP A 40 2.85 3.80 -16.37
CA ASP A 40 1.53 3.21 -16.60
C ASP A 40 1.46 1.77 -16.08
N LEU A 41 2.53 0.98 -16.24
CA LEU A 41 2.61 -0.37 -15.67
C LEU A 41 2.61 -0.34 -14.13
N ILE A 42 3.22 0.67 -13.53
CA ILE A 42 3.22 0.85 -12.07
C ILE A 42 1.82 1.21 -11.58
N ARG A 43 1.10 2.09 -12.29
CA ARG A 43 -0.29 2.47 -11.99
C ARG A 43 -1.23 1.27 -12.11
N ASP A 44 -1.10 0.50 -13.19
CA ASP A 44 -1.84 -0.76 -13.38
C ASP A 44 -1.58 -1.78 -12.27
N ALA A 45 -0.32 -1.92 -11.85
CA ALA A 45 0.03 -2.79 -10.73
C ALA A 45 -0.60 -2.33 -9.42
N PHE A 46 -0.62 -1.02 -9.19
CA PHE A 46 -1.27 -0.43 -8.02
C PHE A 46 -2.78 -0.70 -8.04
N GLU A 47 -3.45 -0.45 -9.15
CA GLU A 47 -4.88 -0.73 -9.29
C GLU A 47 -5.19 -2.22 -9.05
N ARG A 48 -4.49 -3.13 -9.72
CA ARG A 48 -4.72 -4.57 -9.59
C ARG A 48 -4.41 -5.13 -8.22
N LYS A 49 -3.47 -4.55 -7.46
CA LYS A 49 -3.02 -5.09 -6.17
C LYS A 49 -3.60 -4.36 -4.97
N VAL A 50 -3.94 -3.10 -5.11
CA VAL A 50 -4.46 -2.26 -4.03
C VAL A 50 -5.96 -2.05 -4.16
N ALA A 51 -6.46 -1.70 -5.35
CA ALA A 51 -7.89 -1.47 -5.59
C ALA A 51 -8.66 -2.77 -5.84
N THR A 52 -8.47 -3.78 -5.00
CA THR A 52 -9.15 -5.08 -5.07
C THR A 52 -10.11 -5.24 -3.91
N THR A 53 -11.02 -6.22 -4.00
CA THR A 53 -11.89 -6.66 -2.90
C THR A 53 -12.63 -5.48 -2.25
N GLY A 54 -13.45 -4.78 -3.06
CA GLY A 54 -14.28 -3.66 -2.59
C GLY A 54 -13.57 -2.31 -2.49
N TRP A 55 -12.26 -2.24 -2.67
CA TRP A 55 -11.56 -0.98 -2.82
C TRP A 55 -11.74 -0.41 -4.24
N LYS A 56 -11.78 0.91 -4.36
CA LYS A 56 -11.97 1.61 -5.63
C LYS A 56 -10.92 2.68 -5.81
N ILE A 57 -10.51 2.94 -7.04
CA ILE A 57 -9.81 4.17 -7.40
C ILE A 57 -10.82 5.31 -7.33
N VAL A 58 -10.53 6.31 -6.54
CA VAL A 58 -11.36 7.51 -6.35
C VAL A 58 -10.74 8.76 -6.96
N ASP A 59 -9.44 8.71 -7.21
CA ASP A 59 -8.68 9.73 -7.92
C ASP A 59 -7.63 9.01 -8.78
N ASP A 60 -7.69 9.22 -10.07
CA ASP A 60 -6.76 8.66 -11.06
C ASP A 60 -5.68 9.68 -11.48
N GLY A 61 -5.52 10.73 -10.71
CA GLY A 61 -4.50 11.74 -10.91
C GLY A 61 -3.11 11.31 -10.41
N ASN A 62 -2.31 12.30 -10.05
CA ASN A 62 -1.05 12.07 -9.36
C ASN A 62 -1.01 12.98 -8.11
N PRO A 63 -1.29 12.45 -6.95
CA PRO A 63 -1.32 11.02 -6.60
C PRO A 63 -2.58 10.27 -7.08
N MET A 64 -2.42 9.00 -7.46
CA MET A 64 -3.51 8.06 -7.68
C MET A 64 -4.01 7.54 -6.34
N ILE A 65 -5.31 7.61 -6.06
CA ILE A 65 -5.86 7.30 -4.73
C ILE A 65 -6.84 6.13 -4.81
N ALA A 66 -6.54 5.08 -4.06
CA ALA A 66 -7.43 3.97 -3.80
C ALA A 66 -8.11 4.11 -2.43
N GLN A 67 -9.40 3.80 -2.37
CA GLN A 67 -10.23 3.97 -1.18
C GLN A 67 -10.96 2.71 -0.80
N SER A 68 -10.97 2.38 0.50
CA SER A 68 -11.74 1.26 1.05
C SER A 68 -13.24 1.58 1.12
N PRO A 69 -14.09 0.54 1.17
CA PRO A 69 -15.47 0.73 1.57
C PRO A 69 -15.56 1.31 3.00
N LEU A 70 -16.66 2.01 3.28
CA LEU A 70 -16.95 2.50 4.61
C LEU A 70 -17.46 1.35 5.48
N ILE A 71 -16.67 0.92 6.47
CA ILE A 71 -17.05 -0.14 7.40
C ILE A 71 -16.88 0.39 8.82
N ALA A 72 -17.92 0.30 9.64
CA ALA A 72 -17.94 0.79 11.02
C ALA A 72 -17.50 2.28 11.15
N GLY A 73 -17.90 3.13 10.21
CA GLY A 73 -17.52 4.54 10.19
C GLY A 73 -16.07 4.82 9.82
N ILE A 74 -15.30 3.79 9.42
CA ILE A 74 -13.89 3.91 9.08
C ILE A 74 -13.71 3.68 7.59
N ARG A 75 -13.03 4.61 6.94
CA ARG A 75 -12.60 4.54 5.56
C ARG A 75 -11.10 4.78 5.49
N GLN A 76 -10.43 4.02 4.66
CA GLN A 76 -8.98 4.13 4.48
C GLN A 76 -8.67 4.51 3.05
N GLN A 77 -7.61 5.26 2.86
CA GLN A 77 -7.11 5.63 1.56
C GLN A 77 -5.62 5.31 1.47
N VAL A 78 -5.20 4.94 0.28
CA VAL A 78 -3.80 4.74 -0.08
C VAL A 78 -3.54 5.56 -1.33
N ALA A 79 -2.48 6.33 -1.31
CA ALA A 79 -2.06 7.16 -2.44
C ALA A 79 -0.75 6.65 -3.04
N LEU A 80 -0.67 6.68 -4.36
CA LEU A 80 0.54 6.45 -5.13
C LEU A 80 0.91 7.73 -5.86
N ASN A 81 2.07 8.28 -5.52
CA ASN A 81 2.62 9.45 -6.20
C ASN A 81 3.84 9.03 -7.02
N LEU A 82 3.87 9.37 -8.29
CA LEU A 82 4.95 9.03 -9.21
C LEU A 82 5.58 10.31 -9.78
N THR A 83 6.90 10.31 -9.88
CA THR A 83 7.69 11.36 -10.54
C THR A 83 8.67 10.69 -11.48
N VAL A 84 8.68 11.10 -12.74
CA VAL A 84 9.64 10.60 -13.73
C VAL A 84 10.92 11.41 -13.63
N ASP A 85 12.05 10.72 -13.50
CA ASP A 85 13.37 11.30 -13.40
C ASP A 85 14.30 10.57 -14.39
N GLY A 86 14.37 11.08 -15.61
CA GLY A 86 15.10 10.45 -16.71
C GLY A 86 14.58 9.05 -17.04
N ALA A 87 15.44 8.04 -16.90
CA ALA A 87 15.10 6.63 -17.15
C ALA A 87 14.44 5.93 -15.93
N HIS A 88 14.32 6.63 -14.82
CA HIS A 88 13.77 6.07 -13.58
C HIS A 88 12.49 6.76 -13.17
N VAL A 89 11.62 6.00 -12.53
CA VAL A 89 10.39 6.49 -11.89
C VAL A 89 10.60 6.45 -10.39
N ARG A 90 10.52 7.61 -9.75
CA ARG A 90 10.46 7.70 -8.28
C ARG A 90 9.01 7.64 -7.84
N GLY A 91 8.72 6.73 -6.93
CA GLY A 91 7.39 6.56 -6.40
C GLY A 91 7.34 6.71 -4.89
N GLN A 92 6.20 7.16 -4.40
CA GLN A 92 5.87 7.19 -2.99
C GLN A 92 4.52 6.54 -2.75
N TYR A 93 4.51 5.49 -1.94
CA TYR A 93 3.31 4.83 -1.47
C TYR A 93 2.95 5.38 -0.09
N VAL A 94 1.80 6.02 0.02
CA VAL A 94 1.37 6.70 1.24
C VAL A 94 0.04 6.12 1.71
N THR A 95 0.00 5.65 2.94
CA THR A 95 -1.25 5.24 3.57
C THR A 95 -1.90 6.45 4.23
N LEU A 96 -2.96 6.94 3.63
CA LEU A 96 -3.80 7.99 4.17
C LEU A 96 -4.93 7.39 4.98
N ARG A 97 -5.37 8.09 6.00
CA ARG A 97 -6.53 7.72 6.78
C ARG A 97 -7.61 8.76 6.63
N TYR A 98 -8.79 8.30 6.30
CA TYR A 98 -9.99 9.09 6.45
C TYR A 98 -10.89 8.41 7.47
N VAL A 99 -11.09 9.04 8.61
CA VAL A 99 -11.93 8.54 9.69
C VAL A 99 -13.08 9.51 9.88
N ARG A 100 -14.29 9.06 9.65
CA ARG A 100 -15.50 9.86 9.85
C ARG A 100 -15.84 10.04 11.35
N LYS A 101 -15.37 9.12 12.21
CA LYS A 101 -15.39 9.22 13.68
C LYS A 101 -14.06 8.70 14.22
N MET A 102 -13.30 9.57 14.84
CA MET A 102 -12.10 9.18 15.58
C MET A 102 -12.52 8.64 16.95
N LEU A 103 -12.33 7.35 17.17
CA LEU A 103 -12.41 6.79 18.53
C LEU A 103 -11.04 6.41 19.10
N THR A 104 -10.05 6.12 18.28
CA THR A 104 -8.68 5.89 18.73
C THR A 104 -7.68 6.12 17.58
N GLY A 105 -6.52 6.72 17.88
CA GLY A 105 -5.46 6.98 16.91
C GLY A 105 -4.74 5.73 16.34
N THR A 106 -5.29 4.54 16.55
CA THR A 106 -4.71 3.27 16.09
C THR A 106 -5.19 2.91 14.68
N PRO A 107 -4.30 2.44 13.79
CA PRO A 107 -4.67 1.96 12.46
C PRO A 107 -5.54 0.70 12.57
N THR A 108 -6.84 0.89 12.47
CA THR A 108 -7.77 -0.20 12.20
C THR A 108 -7.44 -0.79 10.84
N LYS A 109 -7.43 -2.12 10.71
CA LYS A 109 -7.09 -2.86 9.49
C LYS A 109 -5.65 -2.69 8.98
N ALA A 110 -4.69 -2.45 9.88
CA ALA A 110 -3.26 -2.39 9.53
C ALA A 110 -2.78 -3.65 8.79
N VAL A 111 -3.31 -4.82 9.13
CA VAL A 111 -3.02 -6.10 8.46
C VAL A 111 -3.40 -6.04 6.98
N THR A 112 -4.61 -5.57 6.68
CA THR A 112 -5.10 -5.44 5.29
C THR A 112 -4.27 -4.44 4.49
N LEU A 113 -3.92 -3.31 5.11
CA LEU A 113 -3.06 -2.30 4.49
C LEU A 113 -1.66 -2.84 4.22
N ALA A 114 -1.07 -3.54 5.18
CA ALA A 114 0.25 -4.17 5.02
C ALA A 114 0.24 -5.24 3.93
N ALA A 115 -0.80 -6.06 3.85
CA ALA A 115 -0.95 -7.10 2.83
C ALA A 115 -1.06 -6.49 1.43
N ARG A 116 -1.87 -5.45 1.24
CA ARG A 116 -2.00 -4.74 -0.05
C ARG A 116 -0.71 -4.07 -0.47
N ARG A 117 -0.04 -3.41 0.45
CA ARG A 117 1.27 -2.81 0.20
C ARG A 117 2.29 -3.86 -0.20
N SER A 118 2.37 -4.97 0.53
CA SER A 118 3.28 -6.06 0.22
C SER A 118 3.01 -6.67 -1.16
N ALA A 119 1.75 -6.87 -1.52
CA ALA A 119 1.35 -7.37 -2.84
C ALA A 119 1.77 -6.39 -3.96
N PHE A 120 1.59 -5.09 -3.75
CA PHE A 120 2.04 -4.07 -4.71
C PHE A 120 3.55 -4.06 -4.88
N PHE A 121 4.34 -4.05 -3.80
CA PHE A 121 5.79 -4.05 -3.88
C PHE A 121 6.36 -5.34 -4.46
N LYS A 122 5.72 -6.48 -4.23
CA LYS A 122 6.07 -7.74 -4.87
C LYS A 122 5.87 -7.68 -6.39
N GLU A 123 4.77 -7.10 -6.83
CA GLU A 123 4.50 -6.91 -8.26
C GLU A 123 5.47 -5.90 -8.88
N LEU A 124 5.80 -4.82 -8.18
CA LEU A 124 6.79 -3.85 -8.61
C LEU A 124 8.18 -4.47 -8.78
N ALA A 125 8.60 -5.33 -7.85
CA ALA A 125 9.85 -6.08 -7.97
C ALA A 125 9.85 -6.99 -9.20
N ARG A 126 8.71 -7.61 -9.52
CA ARG A 126 8.55 -8.43 -10.73
C ARG A 126 8.66 -7.59 -12.00
N LEU A 127 8.05 -6.42 -12.04
CA LEU A 127 8.14 -5.49 -13.17
C LEU A 127 9.58 -4.99 -13.38
N ASN A 128 10.32 -4.75 -12.31
CA ASN A 128 11.72 -4.34 -12.39
C ASN A 128 12.66 -5.46 -12.87
N ALA A 129 12.33 -6.72 -12.58
CA ALA A 129 13.12 -7.88 -13.00
C ALA A 129 12.89 -8.28 -14.46
N ASP A 130 11.78 -7.83 -15.08
CA ASP A 130 11.45 -8.12 -16.48
C ASP A 130 11.50 -6.84 -17.36
N PRO A 131 12.68 -6.39 -17.76
CA PRO A 131 12.83 -5.20 -18.60
C PRO A 131 12.29 -5.36 -20.04
N GLY A 132 11.95 -6.59 -20.44
CA GLY A 132 11.47 -6.89 -21.79
C GLY A 132 10.01 -6.51 -22.05
N ARG A 133 9.22 -6.19 -21.03
CA ARG A 133 7.83 -5.73 -21.18
C ARG A 133 7.68 -4.25 -21.57
N ARG A 134 8.79 -3.53 -21.65
CA ARG A 134 8.78 -2.08 -21.91
C ARG A 134 8.22 -1.64 -23.27
N HIS A 135 7.96 -2.55 -24.22
CA HIS A 135 7.72 -2.08 -25.60
C HIS A 135 6.83 -2.97 -26.47
N LYS A 136 6.07 -3.90 -25.94
CA LYS A 136 5.20 -4.74 -26.80
C LYS A 136 3.87 -4.11 -27.18
N ASP A 137 3.41 -3.09 -26.46
CA ASP A 137 2.10 -2.49 -26.70
C ASP A 137 2.14 -1.11 -27.38
N SER A 138 3.32 -0.53 -27.58
CA SER A 138 3.48 0.76 -28.28
C SER A 138 3.83 0.66 -29.76
N VAL A 139 3.95 -0.56 -30.30
CA VAL A 139 4.07 -0.78 -31.75
C VAL A 139 2.80 -1.45 -32.26
N GLN A 140 1.68 -0.78 -32.12
CA GLN A 140 0.50 -1.11 -32.90
C GLN A 140 0.43 -0.15 -34.09
N THR A 141 0.85 -0.70 -35.20
CA THR A 141 0.71 -0.33 -36.60
C THR A 141 -0.25 0.84 -36.88
N PRO A 142 0.20 1.86 -37.64
CA PRO A 142 -0.72 2.82 -38.21
C PRO A 142 -1.65 2.09 -39.20
N PRO A 143 -2.93 2.49 -39.25
CA PRO A 143 -3.86 1.92 -40.23
C PRO A 143 -3.37 2.21 -41.65
N PRO A 144 -3.53 1.26 -42.57
CA PRO A 144 -3.21 1.49 -43.96
C PRO A 144 -4.09 2.61 -44.51
N ALA A 145 -3.43 3.48 -45.25
CA ALA A 145 -4.10 4.56 -45.97
C ALA A 145 -5.10 4.01 -47.01
#